data_3e354e25734d6308a1c55a331e9bdac7
#
_entry.id   3e354e25734d6308a1c55a331e9bdac7
#
_cell.length_a   1.000
_cell.length_b   1.000
_cell.length_c   1.000
_cell.angle_alpha   90.00
_cell.angle_beta   90.00
_cell.angle_gamma   90.00
#
_symmetry.space_group_name_H-M   'P 1'
#
loop_
_entity.id
_entity.type
_entity.pdbx_description
1 polymer ?
#
loop_
_entity_poly.entity_id
_entity_poly.type
_entity_poly.pdbx_seq_one_letter_code
_entity_poly.pdbx_strand_id
1 'polypeptide(L)'
;MPVLITAGLSPQAYRLQRILHVSDVVFADNSQLPGIPGISTLVIPTHDSASFVHEMLKACLDHKITKVYPLKLDEVMQLSRARALFSEYEVMLMIPSDDWLKHHTNINVGISENIVVLENGKQIAGTSFPNNFLLSKESGIFSWAIIEQKFEYNLYLIDDAAL
;
A
#
# COMPACT_ATOMS: atom_id res chain seq x y z
N MET A 1 14.81 -8.10 -2.75
CA MET A 1 14.38 -7.78 -1.39
C MET A 1 12.87 -7.97 -1.31
N PRO A 2 12.37 -8.77 -0.37
CA PRO A 2 10.96 -9.08 -0.30
C PRO A 2 10.13 -7.86 0.13
N VAL A 3 8.95 -7.75 -0.46
CA VAL A 3 7.96 -6.74 -0.11
C VAL A 3 6.66 -7.41 0.35
N LEU A 4 5.90 -6.74 1.20
CA LEU A 4 4.61 -7.22 1.67
C LEU A 4 3.49 -6.38 1.07
N ILE A 5 2.49 -7.04 0.50
CA ILE A 5 1.29 -6.41 -0.03
C ILE A 5 0.10 -6.94 0.77
N THR A 6 -0.68 -6.05 1.37
CA THR A 6 -1.91 -6.44 2.07
C THR A 6 -3.08 -6.66 1.13
N ALA A 7 -4.22 -7.06 1.67
CA ALA A 7 -5.42 -7.39 0.88
C ALA A 7 -5.12 -8.45 -0.20
N GLY A 8 -4.35 -9.47 0.17
CA GLY A 8 -3.85 -10.50 -0.73
C GLY A 8 -4.90 -11.33 -1.43
N LEU A 9 -6.17 -11.29 -0.97
CA LEU A 9 -7.32 -11.91 -1.66
C LEU A 9 -7.87 -11.01 -2.77
N SER A 10 -7.43 -9.77 -2.88
CA SER A 10 -7.97 -8.81 -3.84
C SER A 10 -7.24 -8.85 -5.18
N PRO A 11 -7.93 -8.59 -6.29
CA PRO A 11 -7.30 -8.40 -7.60
C PRO A 11 -6.31 -7.23 -7.62
N GLN A 12 -6.56 -6.21 -6.80
CA GLN A 12 -5.72 -5.02 -6.69
C GLN A 12 -4.31 -5.36 -6.18
N ALA A 13 -4.19 -6.30 -5.25
CA ALA A 13 -2.89 -6.75 -4.75
C ALA A 13 -2.04 -7.39 -5.86
N TYR A 14 -2.61 -8.25 -6.66
CA TYR A 14 -1.93 -8.89 -7.79
C TYR A 14 -1.62 -7.89 -8.91
N ARG A 15 -2.50 -6.94 -9.16
CA ARG A 15 -2.24 -5.85 -10.11
C ARG A 15 -1.04 -5.01 -9.67
N LEU A 16 -0.95 -4.70 -8.38
CA LEU A 16 0.19 -3.96 -7.82
C LEU A 16 1.49 -4.75 -7.99
N GLN A 17 1.50 -6.04 -7.71
CA GLN A 17 2.67 -6.87 -7.93
C GLN A 17 3.19 -6.77 -9.37
N ARG A 18 2.29 -6.83 -10.33
CA ARG A 18 2.65 -6.71 -11.76
C ARG A 18 3.23 -5.33 -12.09
N ILE A 19 2.65 -4.28 -11.52
CA ILE A 19 3.13 -2.90 -11.72
C ILE A 19 4.52 -2.72 -11.12
N LEU A 20 4.78 -3.28 -9.95
CA LEU A 20 6.07 -3.20 -9.28
C LEU A 20 7.17 -4.02 -9.96
N HIS A 21 6.79 -4.99 -10.79
CA HIS A 21 7.74 -5.96 -11.40
C HIS A 21 8.61 -6.68 -10.36
N VAL A 22 8.06 -6.98 -9.19
CA VAL A 22 8.77 -7.70 -8.11
C VAL A 22 8.32 -9.15 -8.08
N SER A 23 9.29 -10.06 -7.98
CA SER A 23 9.05 -11.49 -7.85
C SER A 23 8.97 -11.95 -6.40
N ASP A 24 9.65 -11.25 -5.50
CA ASP A 24 9.75 -11.61 -4.09
C ASP A 24 8.70 -10.84 -3.27
N VAL A 25 7.48 -11.35 -3.31
CA VAL A 25 6.31 -10.75 -2.67
C VAL A 25 5.70 -11.71 -1.66
N VAL A 26 5.37 -11.19 -0.49
CA VAL A 26 4.52 -11.85 0.51
C VAL A 26 3.16 -11.18 0.48
N PHE A 27 2.12 -11.94 0.16
CA PHE A 27 0.74 -11.47 0.24
C PHE A 27 0.18 -11.72 1.63
N ALA A 28 -0.44 -10.72 2.23
CA ALA A 28 -1.06 -10.80 3.55
C ALA A 28 -2.54 -10.44 3.49
N ASP A 29 -3.34 -11.13 4.29
CA ASP A 29 -4.75 -10.80 4.46
C ASP A 29 -5.22 -11.24 5.85
N ASN A 30 -6.44 -10.83 6.22
CA ASN A 30 -7.03 -11.15 7.52
C ASN A 30 -7.55 -12.60 7.60
N SER A 31 -7.66 -13.28 6.49
CA SER A 31 -8.06 -14.68 6.40
C SER A 31 -7.07 -15.49 5.57
N GLN A 32 -7.18 -16.81 5.69
CA GLN A 32 -6.31 -17.73 4.97
C GLN A 32 -6.39 -17.52 3.47
N LEU A 33 -5.23 -17.31 2.85
CA LEU A 33 -5.09 -17.22 1.40
C LEU A 33 -5.02 -18.62 0.78
N PRO A 34 -5.50 -18.81 -0.47
CA PRO A 34 -5.30 -20.05 -1.18
C PRO A 34 -3.81 -20.39 -1.33
N GLY A 35 -3.47 -21.66 -1.15
CA GLY A 35 -2.11 -22.13 -1.39
C GLY A 35 -1.83 -22.19 -2.90
N ILE A 36 -1.15 -21.18 -3.42
CA ILE A 36 -0.70 -21.14 -4.81
C ILE A 36 0.80 -21.43 -4.84
N PRO A 37 1.26 -22.42 -5.59
CA PRO A 37 2.69 -22.72 -5.67
C PRO A 37 3.51 -21.50 -6.11
N GLY A 38 4.61 -21.23 -5.39
CA GLY A 38 5.50 -20.10 -5.67
C GLY A 38 5.03 -18.75 -5.13
N ILE A 39 3.89 -18.68 -4.44
CA ILE A 39 3.39 -17.47 -3.80
C ILE A 39 3.48 -17.62 -2.28
N SER A 40 4.21 -16.70 -1.65
CA SER A 40 4.28 -16.62 -0.17
C SER A 40 3.08 -15.86 0.35
N THR A 41 2.40 -16.44 1.33
CA THR A 41 1.20 -15.85 1.95
C THR A 41 1.29 -15.89 3.46
N LEU A 42 0.64 -14.96 4.12
CA LEU A 42 0.49 -14.99 5.56
C LEU A 42 -0.82 -14.36 6.03
N VAL A 43 -1.28 -14.77 7.20
CA VAL A 43 -2.46 -14.20 7.85
C VAL A 43 -2.01 -13.15 8.85
N ILE A 44 -2.64 -11.97 8.77
CA ILE A 44 -2.41 -10.84 9.69
C ILE A 44 -3.69 -10.53 10.45
N PRO A 45 -3.60 -9.95 11.67
CA PRO A 45 -4.79 -9.48 12.38
C PRO A 45 -5.51 -8.38 11.63
N THR A 46 -6.77 -8.15 11.97
CA THR A 46 -7.53 -6.99 11.50
C THR A 46 -6.96 -5.71 12.11
N HIS A 47 -7.13 -4.58 11.41
CA HIS A 47 -6.60 -3.27 11.80
C HIS A 47 -7.06 -2.80 13.19
N ASP A 48 -8.22 -3.25 13.66
CA ASP A 48 -8.79 -2.91 14.98
C ASP A 48 -8.25 -3.78 16.12
N SER A 49 -7.47 -4.81 15.81
CA SER A 49 -6.80 -5.61 16.83
C SER A 49 -5.71 -4.80 17.53
N ALA A 50 -5.63 -4.92 18.85
CA ALA A 50 -4.57 -4.29 19.63
C ALA A 50 -3.16 -4.80 19.26
N SER A 51 -3.06 -5.97 18.67
CA SER A 51 -1.79 -6.57 18.24
C SER A 51 -1.43 -6.29 16.78
N PHE A 52 -2.26 -5.57 16.01
CA PHE A 52 -2.08 -5.38 14.58
C PHE A 52 -0.68 -4.87 14.21
N VAL A 53 -0.26 -3.76 14.82
CA VAL A 53 1.04 -3.13 14.53
C VAL A 53 2.21 -4.08 14.87
N HIS A 54 2.14 -4.73 16.04
CA HIS A 54 3.18 -5.67 16.47
C HIS A 54 3.29 -6.90 15.57
N GLU A 55 2.15 -7.48 15.20
CA GLU A 55 2.12 -8.66 14.31
C GLU A 55 2.60 -8.31 12.90
N MET A 56 2.26 -7.12 12.40
CA MET A 56 2.76 -6.63 11.13
C MET A 56 4.29 -6.45 11.15
N LEU A 57 4.81 -5.81 12.18
CA LEU A 57 6.25 -5.62 12.32
C LEU A 57 6.97 -6.98 12.46
N LYS A 58 6.45 -7.86 13.30
CA LYS A 58 6.99 -9.21 13.47
C LYS A 58 7.02 -9.96 12.13
N ALA A 59 5.94 -9.93 11.38
CA ALA A 59 5.89 -10.55 10.05
C ALA A 59 6.96 -9.97 9.11
N CYS A 60 7.16 -8.65 9.15
CA CYS A 60 8.21 -8.01 8.36
C CYS A 60 9.60 -8.51 8.74
N LEU A 61 9.88 -8.66 10.02
CA LEU A 61 11.17 -9.14 10.50
C LEU A 61 11.39 -10.62 10.16
N ASP A 62 10.38 -11.46 10.40
CA ASP A 62 10.45 -12.90 10.13
C ASP A 62 10.68 -13.20 8.65
N HIS A 63 10.08 -12.42 7.76
CA HIS A 63 10.17 -12.57 6.31
C HIS A 63 11.18 -11.64 5.64
N LYS A 64 11.94 -10.87 6.41
CA LYS A 64 12.93 -9.90 5.92
C LYS A 64 12.34 -8.87 4.95
N ILE A 65 11.09 -8.46 5.21
CA ILE A 65 10.38 -7.46 4.41
C ILE A 65 11.05 -6.10 4.56
N THR A 66 11.25 -5.41 3.46
CA THR A 66 11.84 -4.07 3.44
C THR A 66 10.83 -2.98 3.14
N LYS A 67 9.73 -3.32 2.47
CA LYS A 67 8.65 -2.37 2.14
C LYS A 67 7.29 -3.01 2.35
N VAL A 68 6.36 -2.25 2.90
CA VAL A 68 4.97 -2.65 3.11
C VAL A 68 4.06 -1.77 2.27
N TYR A 69 3.21 -2.40 1.48
CA TYR A 69 2.20 -1.75 0.62
C TYR A 69 0.80 -2.06 1.17
N PRO A 70 0.27 -1.24 2.08
CA PRO A 70 -1.08 -1.45 2.59
C PRO A 70 -2.13 -1.00 1.57
N LEU A 71 -3.14 -1.83 1.32
CA LEU A 71 -4.21 -1.56 0.36
C LEU A 71 -5.56 -1.32 1.01
N LYS A 72 -5.63 -1.25 2.34
CA LYS A 72 -6.85 -0.91 3.08
C LYS A 72 -6.63 0.40 3.82
N LEU A 73 -7.62 1.31 3.74
CA LEU A 73 -7.51 2.62 4.37
C LEU A 73 -7.24 2.53 5.88
N ASP A 74 -7.95 1.65 6.56
CA ASP A 74 -7.80 1.48 8.01
C ASP A 74 -6.42 0.98 8.40
N GLU A 75 -5.83 0.10 7.59
CA GLU A 75 -4.44 -0.33 7.77
C GLU A 75 -3.47 0.84 7.56
N VAL A 76 -3.67 1.65 6.50
CA VAL A 76 -2.87 2.85 6.26
C VAL A 76 -2.90 3.77 7.46
N MET A 77 -4.08 4.01 8.03
CA MET A 77 -4.24 4.90 9.19
C MET A 77 -3.57 4.35 10.46
N GLN A 78 -3.68 3.04 10.70
CA GLN A 78 -3.01 2.42 11.85
C GLN A 78 -1.49 2.41 11.70
N LEU A 79 -1.00 2.05 10.52
CA LEU A 79 0.44 2.01 10.25
C LEU A 79 1.07 3.40 10.24
N SER A 80 0.35 4.44 9.84
CA SER A 80 0.85 5.82 9.88
C SER A 80 1.27 6.25 11.28
N ARG A 81 0.55 5.79 12.30
CA ARG A 81 0.86 6.06 13.72
C ARG A 81 2.10 5.32 14.22
N ALA A 82 2.47 4.25 13.56
CA ALA A 82 3.64 3.42 13.90
C ALA A 82 4.85 3.67 13.00
N ARG A 83 4.83 4.71 12.20
CA ARG A 83 5.86 5.03 11.20
C ARG A 83 7.28 5.02 11.77
N ALA A 84 7.47 5.67 12.93
CA ALA A 84 8.77 5.71 13.58
C ALA A 84 9.27 4.31 13.98
N LEU A 85 8.38 3.49 14.52
CA LEU A 85 8.70 2.12 14.93
C LEU A 85 9.20 1.27 13.75
N PHE A 86 8.48 1.30 12.62
CA PHE A 86 8.90 0.56 11.43
C PHE A 86 10.23 1.08 10.87
N SER A 87 10.43 2.38 10.90
CA SER A 87 11.67 3.00 10.45
C SER A 87 12.90 2.56 11.26
N GLU A 88 12.75 2.35 12.57
CA GLU A 88 13.82 1.84 13.44
C GLU A 88 14.32 0.45 13.00
N TYR A 89 13.45 -0.33 12.38
CA TYR A 89 13.79 -1.66 11.87
C TYR A 89 14.03 -1.68 10.35
N GLU A 90 14.26 -0.52 9.76
CA GLU A 90 14.52 -0.37 8.32
C GLU A 90 13.40 -0.91 7.42
N VAL A 91 12.17 -0.88 7.90
CA VAL A 91 10.97 -1.25 7.14
C VAL A 91 10.28 0.03 6.68
N MET A 92 10.21 0.22 5.38
CA MET A 92 9.54 1.38 4.79
C MET A 92 8.05 1.11 4.59
N LEU A 93 7.23 1.94 5.20
CA LEU A 93 5.79 1.95 4.94
C LEU A 93 5.52 2.82 3.71
N MET A 94 4.97 2.22 2.66
CA MET A 94 4.64 2.90 1.41
C MET A 94 3.27 3.57 1.53
N ILE A 95 3.23 4.61 2.35
CA ILE A 95 2.04 5.40 2.67
C ILE A 95 2.39 6.88 2.63
N PRO A 96 1.42 7.77 2.32
CA PRO A 96 1.65 9.22 2.34
C PRO A 96 1.98 9.75 3.73
N SER A 97 2.49 10.98 3.78
CA SER A 97 2.76 11.67 5.05
C SER A 97 1.48 11.87 5.87
N ASP A 98 1.63 12.07 7.17
CA ASP A 98 0.51 12.37 8.06
C ASP A 98 -0.19 13.67 7.65
N ASP A 99 0.55 14.64 7.16
CA ASP A 99 0.01 15.89 6.65
C ASP A 99 -0.88 15.68 5.42
N TRP A 100 -0.42 14.89 4.46
CA TRP A 100 -1.22 14.51 3.30
C TRP A 100 -2.50 13.78 3.71
N LEU A 101 -2.38 12.80 4.59
CA LEU A 101 -3.53 12.00 5.08
C LEU A 101 -4.58 12.87 5.78
N LYS A 102 -4.18 13.89 6.53
CA LYS A 102 -5.10 14.83 7.18
C LYS A 102 -5.92 15.66 6.19
N HIS A 103 -5.31 16.05 5.09
CA HIS A 103 -5.95 16.94 4.11
C HIS A 103 -6.75 16.16 3.04
N HIS A 104 -6.63 14.85 2.97
CA HIS A 104 -7.28 14.00 1.97
C HIS A 104 -8.20 12.96 2.63
N THR A 105 -9.08 13.41 3.51
CA THR A 105 -9.98 12.52 4.28
C THR A 105 -11.09 11.88 3.45
N ASN A 106 -11.45 12.49 2.31
CA ASN A 106 -12.45 11.96 1.39
C ASN A 106 -11.77 11.10 0.31
N ILE A 107 -11.28 9.94 0.73
CA ILE A 107 -10.68 8.99 -0.21
C ILE A 107 -11.81 8.25 -0.90
N ASN A 108 -12.09 8.63 -2.13
CA ASN A 108 -12.98 7.89 -3.00
C ASN A 108 -12.17 6.81 -3.72
N VAL A 109 -12.56 5.57 -3.50
CA VAL A 109 -11.98 4.45 -4.25
C VAL A 109 -12.49 4.53 -5.68
N GLY A 110 -11.74 5.20 -6.52
CA GLY A 110 -12.04 5.31 -7.94
C GLY A 110 -11.33 4.22 -8.73
N ILE A 111 -12.01 3.64 -9.72
CA ILE A 111 -11.36 2.75 -10.67
C ILE A 111 -10.61 3.62 -11.66
N SER A 112 -9.30 3.71 -11.50
CA SER A 112 -8.42 4.34 -12.48
C SER A 112 -7.46 3.31 -13.06
N GLU A 113 -7.21 3.40 -14.36
CA GLU A 113 -6.21 2.57 -15.05
C GLU A 113 -4.79 3.08 -14.80
N ASN A 114 -4.64 4.34 -14.45
CA ASN A 114 -3.35 4.98 -14.23
C ASN A 114 -2.94 4.85 -12.77
N ILE A 115 -1.90 4.09 -12.53
CA ILE A 115 -1.37 3.86 -11.18
C ILE A 115 0.10 4.25 -11.20
N VAL A 116 0.51 5.00 -10.18
CA VAL A 116 1.90 5.37 -9.95
C VAL A 116 2.32 5.00 -8.53
N VAL A 117 3.53 4.49 -8.38
CA VAL A 117 4.14 4.21 -7.09
C VAL A 117 5.27 5.20 -6.87
N LEU A 118 5.20 5.93 -5.78
CA LEU A 118 6.15 6.96 -5.41
C LEU A 118 6.91 6.59 -4.14
N GLU A 119 8.19 6.90 -4.12
CA GLU A 119 9.05 6.82 -2.95
C GLU A 119 9.75 8.17 -2.77
N ASN A 120 9.39 8.89 -1.72
CA ASN A 120 9.87 10.26 -1.46
C ASN A 120 9.71 11.20 -2.68
N GLY A 121 8.57 11.13 -3.32
CA GLY A 121 8.22 11.92 -4.50
C GLY A 121 8.79 11.41 -5.81
N LYS A 122 9.60 10.36 -5.78
CA LYS A 122 10.21 9.79 -6.98
C LYS A 122 9.40 8.59 -7.46
N GLN A 123 9.08 8.57 -8.75
CA GLN A 123 8.41 7.41 -9.35
C GLN A 123 9.33 6.20 -9.39
N ILE A 124 8.87 5.10 -8.81
CA ILE A 124 9.58 3.82 -8.84
C ILE A 124 8.87 2.76 -9.68
N ALA A 125 7.59 2.95 -9.95
CA ALA A 125 6.81 2.04 -10.80
C ALA A 125 5.54 2.73 -11.32
N GLY A 126 4.90 2.12 -12.29
CA GLY A 126 3.60 2.51 -12.81
C GLY A 126 3.66 3.53 -13.95
N THR A 127 2.53 4.20 -14.16
CA THR A 127 2.34 5.18 -15.24
C THR A 127 2.83 6.55 -14.80
N SER A 128 3.56 7.24 -15.68
CA SER A 128 4.11 8.59 -15.38
C SER A 128 3.05 9.54 -14.89
N PHE A 129 3.35 10.22 -13.80
CA PHE A 129 2.48 11.16 -13.13
C PHE A 129 2.66 12.57 -13.74
N PRO A 130 1.63 13.18 -14.33
CA PRO A 130 1.79 14.42 -15.10
C PRO A 130 2.07 15.67 -14.25
N ASN A 131 1.83 15.61 -12.93
CA ASN A 131 2.04 16.76 -12.05
C ASN A 131 2.79 16.35 -10.78
N ASN A 132 4.11 16.38 -10.85
CA ASN A 132 4.99 15.95 -9.77
C ASN A 132 4.97 16.87 -8.53
N PHE A 133 4.46 18.10 -8.65
CA PHE A 133 4.50 19.07 -7.54
C PHE A 133 3.58 18.70 -6.38
N LEU A 134 2.43 18.10 -6.67
CA LEU A 134 1.44 17.74 -5.64
C LEU A 134 1.92 16.64 -4.70
N LEU A 135 2.78 15.76 -5.19
CA LEU A 135 3.26 14.58 -4.47
C LEU A 135 4.79 14.53 -4.37
N SER A 136 5.46 15.69 -4.44
CA SER A 136 6.93 15.78 -4.54
C SER A 136 7.71 15.22 -3.36
N LYS A 137 7.05 14.99 -2.22
CA LYS A 137 7.67 14.42 -1.00
C LYS A 137 6.92 13.19 -0.50
N GLU A 138 5.94 12.73 -1.24
CA GLU A 138 5.07 11.65 -0.79
C GLU A 138 5.57 10.29 -1.22
N SER A 139 5.26 9.29 -0.40
CA SER A 139 5.44 7.88 -0.72
C SER A 139 4.08 7.19 -0.73
N GLY A 140 3.93 6.17 -1.53
CA GLY A 140 2.70 5.39 -1.58
C GLY A 140 2.29 5.02 -3.00
N ILE A 141 1.08 4.52 -3.10
CA ILE A 141 0.48 4.08 -4.36
C ILE A 141 -0.71 5.00 -4.64
N PHE A 142 -0.67 5.65 -5.79
CA PHE A 142 -1.70 6.60 -6.17
C PHE A 142 -2.34 6.20 -7.50
N SER A 143 -3.65 6.33 -7.57
CA SER A 143 -4.38 6.28 -8.84
C SER A 143 -4.70 7.69 -9.30
N TRP A 144 -4.64 7.94 -10.60
CA TRP A 144 -4.91 9.26 -11.14
C TRP A 144 -5.67 9.19 -12.47
N ALA A 145 -6.42 10.25 -12.76
CA ALA A 145 -7.14 10.39 -14.00
C ALA A 145 -7.28 11.87 -14.36
N ILE A 146 -7.52 12.14 -15.65
CA ILE A 146 -7.92 13.46 -16.11
C ILE A 146 -9.42 13.38 -16.45
N ILE A 147 -10.26 14.06 -15.66
CA ILE A 147 -11.69 14.08 -15.81
C ILE A 147 -12.11 15.51 -16.09
N GLU A 148 -12.81 15.74 -17.21
CA GLU A 148 -13.26 17.07 -17.63
C GLU A 148 -12.12 18.11 -17.62
N GLN A 149 -10.96 17.75 -18.14
CA GLN A 149 -9.73 18.57 -18.18
C GLN A 149 -9.13 18.90 -16.79
N LYS A 150 -9.63 18.27 -15.73
CA LYS A 150 -9.07 18.37 -14.37
C LYS A 150 -8.30 17.13 -14.02
N PHE A 151 -7.16 17.34 -13.39
CA PHE A 151 -6.35 16.27 -12.83
C PHE A 151 -6.91 15.85 -11.47
N GLU A 152 -7.27 14.59 -11.35
CA GLU A 152 -7.72 13.99 -10.09
C GLU A 152 -6.84 12.81 -9.72
N TYR A 153 -6.51 12.68 -8.43
CA TYR A 153 -5.72 11.56 -7.93
C TYR A 153 -6.21 11.16 -6.54
N ASN A 154 -5.95 9.90 -6.19
CA ASN A 154 -6.33 9.30 -4.91
C ASN A 154 -5.38 8.19 -4.53
N LEU A 155 -5.47 7.71 -3.28
CA LEU A 155 -4.78 6.49 -2.89
C LEU A 155 -5.33 5.29 -3.65
N TYR A 156 -4.43 4.40 -4.05
CA TYR A 156 -4.79 3.11 -4.60
C TYR A 156 -5.10 2.14 -3.45
N LEU A 157 -6.37 1.89 -3.21
CA LEU A 157 -6.86 1.05 -2.12
C LEU A 157 -7.95 0.11 -2.66
N ILE A 158 -8.21 -0.97 -1.93
CA ILE A 158 -9.41 -1.77 -2.17
C ILE A 158 -10.63 -1.08 -1.57
N ASP A 159 -11.78 -1.33 -2.16
CA ASP A 159 -13.06 -0.93 -1.60
C ASP A 159 -13.57 -2.03 -0.66
N ASP A 160 -13.53 -1.78 0.65
CA ASP A 160 -14.02 -2.73 1.65
C ASP A 160 -15.53 -2.99 1.53
N ALA A 161 -16.28 -2.05 0.93
CA ALA A 161 -17.71 -2.23 0.68
C ALA A 161 -18.02 -3.19 -0.47
N ALA A 162 -17.03 -3.54 -1.30
CA ALA A 162 -17.16 -4.47 -2.43
C ALA A 162 -16.82 -5.93 -2.08
N LEU A 163 -16.44 -6.19 -0.85
CA LEU A 163 -16.08 -7.54 -0.37
C LEU A 163 -17.27 -8.27 0.24
#